data_cd475cc772d51f86e96eef5e34f72632
#
_entry.id   cd475cc772d51f86e96eef5e34f72632
#
_cell.length_a   1.000
_cell.length_b   1.000
_cell.length_c   1.000
_cell.angle_alpha   90.00
_cell.angle_beta   90.00
_cell.angle_gamma   90.00
#
_symmetry.space_group_name_H-M   'P 1'
#
loop_
_entity.id
_entity.type
_entity.pdbx_description
1 polymer ?
#
loop_
_entity_poly.entity_id
_entity_poly.type
_entity_poly.pdbx_seq_one_letter_code
_entity_poly.pdbx_strand_id
1 'polypeptide(L)'
;MGELPFDGQHVWLWGRRLPANFLLSSKKHGTYEVQADAVNFYYRSELNNEAKCAFVEFFYKQELAGRGEQLLQAWEKKMGVRHTGLKVHRMKTRWGSCNVRTGGINLNTLLACWPQECLEYIVVHELAHLHEANHSPRFHAIVERYLPEWRERKKLLEDFNPVL
;
A
#
# COMPACT_ATOMS: atom_id res chain seq x y z
N MET A 1 3.00 14.33 0.50
CA MET A 1 2.28 13.17 1.04
C MET A 1 1.98 13.45 2.51
N GLY A 2 0.71 13.42 2.85
CA GLY A 2 0.15 13.95 4.07
C GLY A 2 0.29 13.07 5.31
N GLU A 3 -0.43 13.46 6.35
CA GLU A 3 -0.60 12.71 7.58
C GLU A 3 -1.30 11.37 7.32
N LEU A 4 -1.32 10.51 8.34
CA LEU A 4 -2.06 9.26 8.28
C LEU A 4 -3.56 9.57 8.17
N PRO A 5 -4.30 9.04 7.17
CA PRO A 5 -5.73 9.33 7.02
C PRO A 5 -6.56 8.55 8.06
N PHE A 6 -6.50 9.03 9.30
CA PHE A 6 -7.21 8.49 10.46
C PHE A 6 -7.73 9.63 11.34
N ASP A 7 -9.03 9.70 11.54
CA ASP A 7 -9.73 10.73 12.31
C ASP A 7 -10.08 10.31 13.75
N GLY A 8 -9.57 9.18 14.20
CA GLY A 8 -9.91 8.57 15.49
C GLY A 8 -11.10 7.61 15.45
N GLN A 9 -11.89 7.62 14.40
CA GLN A 9 -13.12 6.83 14.23
C GLN A 9 -13.19 6.05 12.92
N HIS A 10 -12.43 6.47 11.87
CA HIS A 10 -12.46 5.86 10.55
C HIS A 10 -11.06 5.63 10.03
N VAL A 11 -10.92 4.57 9.26
CA VAL A 11 -9.74 4.26 8.45
C VAL A 11 -10.13 4.20 6.97
N TRP A 12 -9.16 4.43 6.11
CA TRP A 12 -9.28 4.16 4.69
C TRP A 12 -8.60 2.83 4.37
N LEU A 13 -9.25 1.95 3.62
CA LEU A 13 -8.64 0.73 3.12
C LEU A 13 -9.09 0.48 1.69
N TRP A 14 -8.14 0.42 0.79
CA TRP A 14 -8.34 0.17 -0.65
C TRP A 14 -9.39 1.10 -1.28
N GLY A 15 -9.31 2.39 -0.97
CA GLY A 15 -10.22 3.41 -1.48
C GLY A 15 -11.57 3.51 -0.76
N ARG A 16 -11.80 2.73 0.29
CA ARG A 16 -13.04 2.73 1.07
C ARG A 16 -12.81 3.32 2.45
N ARG A 17 -13.69 4.21 2.88
CA ARG A 17 -13.74 4.72 4.25
C ARG A 17 -14.55 3.76 5.12
N LEU A 18 -13.95 3.24 6.17
CA LEU A 18 -14.53 2.24 7.06
C LEU A 18 -14.49 2.70 8.51
N PRO A 19 -15.52 2.46 9.32
CA PRO A 19 -15.46 2.61 10.77
C PRO A 19 -14.31 1.81 11.38
N ALA A 20 -13.59 2.42 12.30
CA ALA A 20 -12.51 1.79 13.08
C ALA A 20 -12.98 1.56 14.51
N ASN A 21 -13.32 0.33 14.84
CA ASN A 21 -13.80 -0.06 16.16
C ASN A 21 -12.62 -0.50 17.03
N PHE A 22 -12.38 0.18 18.15
CA PHE A 22 -11.37 -0.22 19.13
C PHE A 22 -12.04 -0.99 20.25
N LEU A 23 -11.73 -2.28 20.37
CA LEU A 23 -12.43 -3.25 21.23
C LEU A 23 -11.48 -3.85 22.27
N LEU A 24 -11.89 -3.80 23.53
CA LEU A 24 -11.12 -4.39 24.63
C LEU A 24 -11.19 -5.92 24.57
N SER A 25 -10.03 -6.59 24.54
CA SER A 25 -9.95 -8.05 24.50
C SER A 25 -8.64 -8.56 25.08
N SER A 26 -8.71 -9.45 26.06
CA SER A 26 -7.53 -10.13 26.62
C SER A 26 -6.99 -11.22 25.68
N LYS A 27 -7.85 -11.79 24.82
CA LYS A 27 -7.49 -12.92 23.93
C LYS A 27 -6.94 -12.45 22.57
N LYS A 28 -7.47 -11.35 22.03
CA LYS A 28 -7.16 -10.85 20.67
C LYS A 28 -6.31 -9.57 20.67
N HIS A 29 -5.72 -9.16 21.78
CA HIS A 29 -5.00 -7.88 21.86
C HIS A 29 -3.84 -7.81 20.87
N GLY A 30 -3.61 -6.61 20.31
CA GLY A 30 -2.56 -6.36 19.31
C GLY A 30 -2.89 -6.93 17.93
N THR A 31 -4.13 -7.35 17.69
CA THR A 31 -4.62 -7.87 16.41
C THR A 31 -5.76 -7.03 15.87
N TYR A 32 -6.05 -7.17 14.58
CA TYR A 32 -7.20 -6.54 13.94
C TYR A 32 -7.94 -7.54 13.06
N GLU A 33 -9.19 -7.22 12.73
CA GLU A 33 -10.02 -7.96 11.78
C GLU A 33 -10.67 -7.00 10.80
N VAL A 34 -10.48 -7.24 9.51
CA VAL A 34 -11.15 -6.51 8.44
C VAL A 34 -12.48 -7.19 8.14
N GLN A 35 -13.58 -6.46 8.33
CA GLN A 35 -14.93 -6.90 7.99
C GLN A 35 -15.43 -6.16 6.74
N ALA A 36 -16.58 -6.56 6.21
CA ALA A 36 -17.16 -5.95 5.02
C ALA A 36 -17.42 -4.44 5.17
N ASP A 37 -17.77 -4.00 6.37
CA ASP A 37 -18.25 -2.66 6.69
C ASP A 37 -17.48 -1.95 7.82
N ALA A 38 -16.47 -2.58 8.41
CA ALA A 38 -15.68 -2.01 9.50
C ALA A 38 -14.30 -2.69 9.62
N VAL A 39 -13.40 -2.05 10.39
CA VAL A 39 -12.17 -2.67 10.87
C VAL A 39 -12.19 -2.69 12.40
N ASN A 40 -12.05 -3.87 12.99
CA ASN A 40 -12.00 -4.06 14.44
C ASN A 40 -10.55 -4.18 14.90
N PHE A 41 -10.14 -3.31 15.82
CA PHE A 41 -8.83 -3.30 16.46
C PHE A 41 -8.95 -3.80 17.90
N TYR A 42 -8.23 -4.84 18.27
CA TYR A 42 -8.32 -5.46 19.60
C TYR A 42 -7.13 -5.06 20.48
N TYR A 43 -7.42 -4.53 21.64
CA TYR A 43 -6.42 -4.08 22.62
C TYR A 43 -6.69 -4.64 24.00
N ARG A 44 -5.68 -4.64 24.89
CA ARG A 44 -5.79 -5.17 26.25
C ARG A 44 -6.11 -4.09 27.28
N SER A 45 -5.58 -2.88 27.08
CA SER A 45 -5.77 -1.74 27.98
C SER A 45 -6.11 -0.51 27.16
N GLU A 46 -6.75 0.47 27.78
CA GLU A 46 -7.17 1.69 27.10
C GLU A 46 -6.03 2.35 26.31
N LEU A 47 -6.31 2.70 25.06
CA LEU A 47 -5.36 3.33 24.14
C LEU A 47 -5.61 4.84 24.10
N ASN A 48 -4.54 5.63 24.27
CA ASN A 48 -4.57 7.04 23.91
C ASN A 48 -4.53 7.23 22.39
N ASN A 49 -4.70 8.45 21.92
CA ASN A 49 -4.75 8.74 20.48
C ASN A 49 -3.45 8.37 19.75
N GLU A 50 -2.30 8.57 20.36
CA GLU A 50 -1.00 8.22 19.80
C GLU A 50 -0.89 6.70 19.58
N ALA A 51 -1.29 5.91 20.57
CA ALA A 51 -1.30 4.45 20.48
C ALA A 51 -2.29 3.94 19.43
N LYS A 52 -3.46 4.59 19.27
CA LYS A 52 -4.42 4.28 18.20
C LYS A 52 -3.81 4.58 16.82
N CYS A 53 -3.18 5.74 16.63
CA CYS A 53 -2.49 6.06 15.38
C CYS A 53 -1.39 5.05 15.04
N ALA A 54 -0.57 4.66 16.03
CA ALA A 54 0.47 3.65 15.83
C ALA A 54 -0.12 2.29 15.44
N PHE A 55 -1.26 1.92 16.04
CA PHE A 55 -1.94 0.66 15.69
C PHE A 55 -2.53 0.71 14.27
N VAL A 56 -3.12 1.82 13.86
CA VAL A 56 -3.62 2.02 12.50
C VAL A 56 -2.45 2.02 11.49
N GLU A 57 -1.32 2.62 11.82
CA GLU A 57 -0.15 2.55 10.94
C GLU A 57 0.38 1.12 10.80
N PHE A 58 0.42 0.35 11.88
CA PHE A 58 0.75 -1.07 11.85
C PHE A 58 -0.22 -1.84 10.93
N PHE A 59 -1.52 -1.62 11.07
CA PHE A 59 -2.56 -2.19 10.22
C PHE A 59 -2.30 -1.91 8.74
N TYR A 60 -2.07 -0.65 8.35
CA TYR A 60 -1.78 -0.31 6.95
C TYR A 60 -0.51 -0.98 6.43
N LYS A 61 0.53 -1.11 7.25
CA LYS A 61 1.76 -1.82 6.86
C LYS A 61 1.50 -3.29 6.59
N GLN A 62 0.70 -3.95 7.44
CA GLN A 62 0.37 -5.38 7.28
C GLN A 62 -0.49 -5.62 6.03
N GLU A 63 -1.55 -4.84 5.84
CA GLU A 63 -2.41 -4.94 4.66
C GLU A 63 -1.63 -4.71 3.36
N LEU A 64 -0.81 -3.66 3.33
CA LEU A 64 0.00 -3.36 2.16
C LEU A 64 1.08 -4.42 1.90
N ALA A 65 1.74 -4.91 2.93
CA ALA A 65 2.76 -5.95 2.78
C ALA A 65 2.17 -7.23 2.18
N GLY A 66 1.04 -7.70 2.72
CA GLY A 66 0.35 -8.88 2.22
C GLY A 66 -0.12 -8.73 0.77
N ARG A 67 -0.83 -7.66 0.46
CA ARG A 67 -1.35 -7.42 -0.89
C ARG A 67 -0.24 -7.08 -1.90
N GLY A 68 0.74 -6.30 -1.47
CA GLY A 68 1.90 -5.95 -2.28
C GLY A 68 2.71 -7.17 -2.70
N GLU A 69 2.98 -8.07 -1.77
CA GLU A 69 3.70 -9.31 -2.06
C GLU A 69 2.94 -10.21 -3.05
N GLN A 70 1.61 -10.34 -2.88
CA GLN A 70 0.78 -11.09 -3.83
C GLN A 70 0.86 -10.51 -5.25
N LEU A 71 0.77 -9.19 -5.38
CA LEU A 71 0.87 -8.51 -6.68
C LEU A 71 2.27 -8.63 -7.28
N LEU A 72 3.32 -8.45 -6.48
CA LEU A 72 4.70 -8.63 -6.93
C LEU A 72 4.91 -10.03 -7.52
N GLN A 73 4.53 -11.09 -6.81
CA GLN A 73 4.65 -12.46 -7.27
C GLN A 73 3.85 -12.74 -8.55
N ALA A 74 2.66 -12.17 -8.67
CA ALA A 74 1.82 -12.33 -9.85
C ALA A 74 2.42 -11.64 -11.08
N TRP A 75 2.93 -10.40 -10.91
CA TRP A 75 3.49 -9.62 -12.01
C TRP A 75 4.90 -10.04 -12.39
N GLU A 76 5.72 -10.52 -11.46
CA GLU A 76 7.04 -11.10 -11.76
C GLU A 76 6.97 -12.19 -12.83
N LYS A 77 6.01 -13.10 -12.68
CA LYS A 77 5.80 -14.19 -13.64
C LYS A 77 5.45 -13.66 -15.04
N LYS A 78 4.61 -12.63 -15.10
CA LYS A 78 4.19 -12.02 -16.36
C LYS A 78 5.32 -11.22 -17.02
N MET A 79 6.10 -10.50 -16.21
CA MET A 79 7.14 -9.59 -16.69
C MET A 79 8.51 -10.26 -16.86
N GLY A 80 8.69 -11.49 -16.38
CA GLY A 80 9.96 -12.21 -16.47
C GLY A 80 11.08 -11.59 -15.62
N VAL A 81 10.73 -11.02 -14.49
CA VAL A 81 11.65 -10.40 -13.52
C VAL A 81 11.48 -11.02 -12.13
N ARG A 82 12.34 -10.67 -11.19
CA ARG A 82 12.25 -11.14 -9.81
C ARG A 82 12.70 -10.06 -8.83
N HIS A 83 11.83 -9.71 -7.88
CA HIS A 83 12.23 -8.90 -6.74
C HIS A 83 12.94 -9.77 -5.68
N THR A 84 13.73 -9.16 -4.81
CA THR A 84 14.49 -9.85 -3.76
C THR A 84 13.92 -9.62 -2.37
N GLY A 85 13.01 -8.68 -2.22
CA GLY A 85 12.33 -8.40 -0.97
C GLY A 85 11.50 -7.13 -1.06
N LEU A 86 10.47 -7.08 -0.21
CA LEU A 86 9.56 -5.95 -0.07
C LEU A 86 9.77 -5.28 1.30
N LYS A 87 9.89 -3.94 1.30
CA LYS A 87 9.83 -3.11 2.51
C LYS A 87 8.66 -2.14 2.41
N VAL A 88 7.88 -2.04 3.46
CA VAL A 88 6.75 -1.11 3.58
C VAL A 88 7.03 -0.10 4.67
N HIS A 89 7.08 1.17 4.30
CA HIS A 89 7.32 2.27 5.24
C HIS A 89 6.76 3.59 4.71
N ARG A 90 6.64 4.59 5.58
CA ARG A 90 6.23 5.94 5.15
C ARG A 90 7.33 6.58 4.29
N MET A 91 6.95 7.09 3.13
CA MET A 91 7.84 7.80 2.20
C MET A 91 7.32 9.23 2.01
N LYS A 92 8.23 10.22 1.96
CA LYS A 92 7.84 11.64 1.89
C LYS A 92 7.36 12.08 0.51
N THR A 93 8.00 11.58 -0.56
CA THR A 93 7.84 12.11 -1.92
C THR A 93 7.57 11.04 -2.98
N ARG A 94 7.52 9.77 -2.61
CA ARG A 94 7.37 8.66 -3.57
C ARG A 94 6.32 7.66 -3.09
N TRP A 95 5.69 7.00 -4.05
CA TRP A 95 4.78 5.89 -3.78
C TRP A 95 5.50 4.55 -3.70
N GLY A 96 6.61 4.42 -4.43
CA GLY A 96 7.47 3.25 -4.41
C GLY A 96 8.89 3.58 -4.81
N SER A 97 9.77 2.59 -4.75
CA SER A 97 11.11 2.62 -5.33
C SER A 97 11.64 1.22 -5.58
N CYS A 98 12.47 1.07 -6.60
CA CYS A 98 13.18 -0.16 -6.92
C CYS A 98 14.70 0.07 -6.85
N ASN A 99 15.40 -0.80 -6.13
CA ASN A 99 16.84 -0.86 -6.22
C ASN A 99 17.22 -1.78 -7.40
N VAL A 100 17.58 -1.20 -8.52
CA VAL A 100 17.88 -1.93 -9.77
C VAL A 100 19.06 -2.90 -9.66
N ARG A 101 19.98 -2.69 -8.70
CA ARG A 101 21.13 -3.59 -8.49
C ARG A 101 20.76 -4.79 -7.64
N THR A 102 19.92 -4.62 -6.65
CA THR A 102 19.58 -5.69 -5.69
C THR A 102 18.23 -6.33 -5.98
N GLY A 103 17.33 -5.65 -6.69
CA GLY A 103 15.95 -6.09 -6.90
C GLY A 103 15.02 -5.81 -5.72
N GLY A 104 15.47 -5.06 -4.70
CA GLY A 104 14.65 -4.70 -3.55
C GLY A 104 13.60 -3.66 -3.91
N ILE A 105 12.35 -3.88 -3.47
CA ILE A 105 11.20 -2.99 -3.69
C ILE A 105 10.80 -2.34 -2.37
N ASN A 106 10.51 -1.04 -2.41
CA ASN A 106 9.89 -0.32 -1.30
C ASN A 106 8.51 0.20 -1.74
N LEU A 107 7.53 0.13 -0.86
CA LEU A 107 6.19 0.69 -1.06
C LEU A 107 5.84 1.64 0.09
N ASN A 108 5.19 2.74 -0.26
CA ASN A 108 4.71 3.71 0.71
C ASN A 108 3.48 3.18 1.44
N THR A 109 3.53 3.13 2.77
CA THR A 109 2.44 2.67 3.64
C THR A 109 1.07 3.26 3.27
N LEU A 110 1.03 4.51 2.82
CA LEU A 110 -0.22 5.19 2.44
C LEU A 110 -0.93 4.54 1.25
N LEU A 111 -0.26 3.73 0.42
CA LEU A 111 -0.92 3.00 -0.68
C LEU A 111 -2.05 2.09 -0.19
N ALA A 112 -2.01 1.63 1.06
CA ALA A 112 -3.12 0.86 1.64
C ALA A 112 -4.44 1.64 1.70
N CYS A 113 -4.37 2.98 1.74
CA CYS A 113 -5.54 3.85 1.76
C CYS A 113 -6.13 4.09 0.37
N TRP A 114 -5.34 3.93 -0.69
CA TRP A 114 -5.73 4.16 -2.08
C TRP A 114 -6.46 2.96 -2.71
N PRO A 115 -7.22 3.14 -3.79
CA PRO A 115 -7.75 2.02 -4.57
C PRO A 115 -6.66 1.02 -4.98
N GLN A 116 -6.99 -0.28 -5.01
CA GLN A 116 -6.00 -1.33 -5.29
C GLN A 116 -5.35 -1.19 -6.69
N GLU A 117 -6.06 -0.60 -7.63
CA GLU A 117 -5.58 -0.29 -8.97
C GLU A 117 -4.34 0.62 -8.94
N CYS A 118 -4.28 1.52 -7.95
CA CYS A 118 -3.11 2.38 -7.72
C CYS A 118 -1.90 1.58 -7.26
N LEU A 119 -2.10 0.64 -6.32
CA LEU A 119 -1.05 -0.27 -5.87
C LEU A 119 -0.53 -1.13 -7.02
N GLU A 120 -1.42 -1.70 -7.83
CA GLU A 120 -1.02 -2.51 -8.97
C GLU A 120 -0.19 -1.72 -9.98
N TYR A 121 -0.58 -0.48 -10.27
CA TYR A 121 0.21 0.41 -11.11
C TYR A 121 1.62 0.64 -10.54
N ILE A 122 1.76 0.93 -9.25
CA ILE A 122 3.06 1.13 -8.62
C ILE A 122 3.91 -0.15 -8.65
N VAL A 123 3.31 -1.31 -8.39
CA VAL A 123 4.01 -2.60 -8.48
C VAL A 123 4.58 -2.83 -9.89
N VAL A 124 3.77 -2.65 -10.93
CA VAL A 124 4.22 -2.79 -12.32
C VAL A 124 5.30 -1.76 -12.66
N HIS A 125 5.15 -0.52 -12.21
CA HIS A 125 6.13 0.55 -12.38
C HIS A 125 7.49 0.18 -11.77
N GLU A 126 7.51 -0.28 -10.52
CA GLU A 126 8.75 -0.63 -9.82
C GLU A 126 9.41 -1.89 -10.41
N LEU A 127 8.63 -2.89 -10.80
CA LEU A 127 9.15 -4.07 -11.50
C LEU A 127 9.69 -3.74 -12.90
N ALA A 128 9.12 -2.77 -13.60
CA ALA A 128 9.63 -2.32 -14.90
C ALA A 128 11.04 -1.74 -14.80
N HIS A 129 11.43 -1.17 -13.66
CA HIS A 129 12.79 -0.72 -13.39
C HIS A 129 13.85 -1.85 -13.43
N LEU A 130 13.45 -3.10 -13.23
CA LEU A 130 14.35 -4.24 -13.39
C LEU A 130 14.69 -4.54 -14.85
N HIS A 131 13.91 -4.02 -15.81
CA HIS A 131 14.21 -4.04 -17.23
C HIS A 131 14.88 -2.77 -17.74
N GLU A 132 14.48 -1.61 -17.19
CA GLU A 132 14.95 -0.29 -17.61
C GLU A 132 15.03 0.64 -16.40
N ALA A 133 16.25 1.01 -16.01
CA ALA A 133 16.50 1.80 -14.81
C ALA A 133 15.93 3.23 -14.86
N ASN A 134 15.89 3.83 -16.04
CA ASN A 134 15.46 5.21 -16.23
C ASN A 134 14.04 5.27 -16.78
N HIS A 135 13.32 6.36 -16.51
CA HIS A 135 12.01 6.64 -17.09
C HIS A 135 12.10 7.09 -18.55
N SER A 136 12.79 6.30 -19.37
CA SER A 136 12.98 6.50 -20.80
C SER A 136 11.71 6.15 -21.60
N PRO A 137 11.63 6.45 -22.91
CA PRO A 137 10.57 5.94 -23.77
C PRO A 137 10.45 4.41 -23.73
N ARG A 138 11.57 3.70 -23.59
CA ARG A 138 11.61 2.24 -23.43
C ARG A 138 10.95 1.78 -22.14
N PHE A 139 11.19 2.47 -21.02
CA PHE A 139 10.50 2.20 -19.74
C PHE A 139 8.98 2.33 -19.91
N HIS A 140 8.52 3.44 -20.48
CA HIS A 140 7.08 3.65 -20.69
C HIS A 140 6.47 2.62 -21.63
N ALA A 141 7.19 2.17 -22.66
CA ALA A 141 6.74 1.10 -23.56
C ALA A 141 6.62 -0.25 -22.81
N ILE A 142 7.50 -0.54 -21.85
CA ILE A 142 7.41 -1.73 -20.99
C ILE A 142 6.15 -1.66 -20.12
N VAL A 143 5.94 -0.54 -19.42
CA VAL A 143 4.74 -0.35 -18.59
C VAL A 143 3.47 -0.47 -19.43
N GLU A 144 3.40 0.19 -20.60
CA GLU A 144 2.27 0.14 -21.54
C GLU A 144 1.97 -1.28 -22.01
N ARG A 145 3.01 -2.08 -22.28
CA ARG A 145 2.86 -3.46 -22.73
C ARG A 145 2.17 -4.34 -21.69
N TYR A 146 2.52 -4.18 -20.41
CA TYR A 146 2.01 -5.03 -19.33
C TYR A 146 0.74 -4.49 -18.68
N LEU A 147 0.59 -3.16 -18.64
CA LEU A 147 -0.54 -2.47 -18.04
C LEU A 147 -1.00 -1.33 -18.96
N PRO A 148 -1.73 -1.62 -20.05
CA PRO A 148 -2.15 -0.61 -21.03
C PRO A 148 -2.92 0.57 -20.41
N GLU A 149 -3.69 0.33 -19.35
CA GLU A 149 -4.46 1.32 -18.61
C GLU A 149 -3.65 2.11 -17.55
N TRP A 150 -2.33 2.06 -17.59
CA TRP A 150 -1.48 2.68 -16.56
C TRP A 150 -1.68 4.20 -16.39
N ARG A 151 -2.04 4.92 -17.47
CA ARG A 151 -2.30 6.36 -17.41
C ARG A 151 -3.54 6.69 -16.60
N GLU A 152 -4.59 5.89 -16.74
CA GLU A 152 -5.83 6.02 -15.97
C GLU A 152 -5.57 5.73 -14.48
N ARG A 153 -4.81 4.71 -14.19
CA ARG A 153 -4.43 4.34 -12.82
C ARG A 153 -3.50 5.37 -12.18
N LYS A 154 -2.57 5.92 -12.95
CA LYS A 154 -1.73 7.05 -12.50
C LYS A 154 -2.59 8.27 -12.18
N LYS A 155 -3.54 8.61 -13.05
CA LYS A 155 -4.48 9.70 -12.80
C LYS A 155 -5.31 9.44 -11.53
N LEU A 156 -5.83 8.22 -11.35
CA LEU A 156 -6.55 7.84 -10.13
C LEU A 156 -5.67 8.01 -8.87
N LEU A 157 -4.40 7.62 -8.95
CA LEU A 157 -3.43 7.79 -7.86
C LEU A 157 -3.21 9.28 -7.49
N GLU A 158 -3.20 10.16 -8.49
CA GLU A 158 -2.99 11.60 -8.33
C GLU A 158 -4.25 12.32 -7.84
N ASP A 159 -5.43 11.92 -8.33
CA ASP A 159 -6.71 12.57 -8.05
C ASP A 159 -7.36 12.07 -6.75
N PHE A 160 -7.12 10.82 -6.36
CA PHE A 160 -7.70 10.26 -5.14
C PHE A 160 -7.09 10.93 -3.90
N ASN A 161 -7.96 11.42 -3.03
CA ASN A 161 -7.55 12.02 -1.77
C ASN A 161 -8.42 11.49 -0.63
N PRO A 162 -7.88 10.63 0.24
CA PRO A 162 -8.60 10.16 1.43
C PRO A 162 -8.73 11.34 2.41
N VAL A 163 -9.88 11.99 2.38
CA VAL A 163 -10.21 13.08 3.30
C VAL A 163 -10.66 12.50 4.63
N LEU A 164 -10.20 13.10 5.71
CA LEU A 164 -10.63 12.81 7.08
C LEU A 164 -12.03 13.34 7.37
#